data_0df86d8b992f41c61ebc7108a97e0961
#
_entry.id   0df86d8b992f41c61ebc7108a97e0961
#
_cell.length_a   1.000
_cell.length_b   1.000
_cell.length_c   1.000
_cell.angle_alpha   90.00
_cell.angle_beta   90.00
_cell.angle_gamma   90.00
#
_symmetry.space_group_name_H-M   'P 1'
#
loop_
_entity.id
_entity.type
_entity.pdbx_description
1 polymer ?
#
loop_
_entity_poly.entity_id
_entity_poly.type
_entity_poly.pdbx_seq_one_letter_code
_entity_poly.pdbx_strand_id
1 'polypeptide(L)'
;AHEVTNTGTAPVDAFAYFQLVRDSTPPEGDSAMVPTYTGAAVYTEKDKFQKVAFSDIEKGKVPYPKNGSDGWIGMLQHYFLGAWLPKQGTPREFYTRQVPQGLYAAGVIIPGGTLAPGASTTLAMPLYAGPQEQEKLAALAPGLDLAVDYGWLTVIAAPLFWVLQWIYGWTGNWGVAIIILTIFIKLAFYPLSAASYRSM
;
A
#
# COMPACT_ATOMS: atom_id res chain seq x y z
N ALA A 1 8.20 -19.03 2.28
CA ALA A 1 8.55 -19.64 3.57
C ALA A 1 10.03 -19.99 3.55
N HIS A 2 10.70 -19.81 4.70
CA HIS A 2 12.07 -20.22 4.93
C HIS A 2 12.07 -21.29 6.01
N GLU A 3 12.69 -22.41 5.75
CA GLU A 3 12.97 -23.45 6.74
C GLU A 3 14.40 -23.25 7.23
N VAL A 4 14.55 -23.10 8.54
CA VAL A 4 15.84 -22.87 9.19
C VAL A 4 16.12 -23.99 10.18
N THR A 5 17.24 -24.67 10.02
CA THR A 5 17.68 -25.73 10.91
C THR A 5 18.99 -25.36 11.55
N ASN A 6 19.08 -25.46 12.87
CA ASN A 6 20.35 -25.27 13.58
C ASN A 6 21.19 -26.55 13.50
N THR A 7 22.19 -26.57 12.64
CA THR A 7 23.14 -27.68 12.50
C THR A 7 24.37 -27.56 13.39
N GLY A 8 24.44 -26.47 14.19
CA GLY A 8 25.53 -26.23 15.13
C GLY A 8 25.36 -26.97 16.45
N THR A 9 26.30 -26.75 17.38
CA THR A 9 26.33 -27.35 18.70
C THR A 9 25.84 -26.43 19.82
N ALA A 10 25.54 -25.15 19.51
CA ALA A 10 25.04 -24.14 20.45
C ALA A 10 23.68 -23.61 19.99
N PRO A 11 22.81 -23.11 20.89
CA PRO A 11 21.58 -22.42 20.53
C PRO A 11 21.88 -21.19 19.70
N VAL A 12 21.01 -20.92 18.70
CA VAL A 12 21.12 -19.76 17.78
C VAL A 12 19.77 -19.04 17.70
N ASP A 13 19.79 -17.72 17.82
CA ASP A 13 18.61 -16.91 17.58
C ASP A 13 18.43 -16.71 16.07
N ALA A 14 17.27 -17.16 15.57
CA ALA A 14 16.92 -17.06 14.17
C ALA A 14 16.06 -15.81 13.91
N PHE A 15 16.33 -15.14 12.80
CA PHE A 15 15.52 -14.02 12.31
C PHE A 15 15.31 -14.20 10.80
N ALA A 16 14.12 -13.91 10.34
CA ALA A 16 13.86 -13.82 8.89
C ALA A 16 13.52 -12.40 8.51
N TYR A 17 14.09 -11.92 7.40
CA TYR A 17 13.69 -10.67 6.81
C TYR A 17 13.00 -10.90 5.46
N PHE A 18 11.97 -10.12 5.23
CA PHE A 18 11.20 -10.10 3.99
C PHE A 18 11.21 -8.68 3.47
N GLN A 19 11.64 -8.47 2.22
CA GLN A 19 11.74 -7.12 1.67
C GLN A 19 11.23 -7.06 0.23
N LEU A 20 10.76 -5.89 -0.14
CA LEU A 20 10.50 -5.47 -1.51
C LEU A 20 11.61 -4.49 -1.89
N VAL A 21 12.14 -4.61 -3.09
CA VAL A 21 13.20 -3.75 -3.59
C VAL A 21 12.79 -3.18 -4.94
N ARG A 22 12.99 -1.88 -5.12
CA ARG A 22 12.79 -1.20 -6.40
C ARG A 22 13.69 0.02 -6.53
N ASP A 23 13.77 0.57 -7.74
CA ASP A 23 14.35 1.89 -8.02
C ASP A 23 13.34 3.03 -7.75
N SER A 24 13.78 4.26 -7.92
CA SER A 24 12.95 5.46 -7.83
C SER A 24 12.30 5.88 -9.14
N THR A 25 12.47 5.10 -10.22
CA THR A 25 11.95 5.45 -11.54
C THR A 25 10.41 5.53 -11.50
N PRO A 26 9.80 6.65 -11.92
CA PRO A 26 8.35 6.75 -12.03
C PRO A 26 7.80 5.69 -12.99
N PRO A 27 6.61 5.14 -12.71
CA PRO A 27 5.94 4.21 -13.63
C PRO A 27 5.64 4.87 -14.97
N GLU A 28 5.64 4.09 -16.04
CA GLU A 28 5.17 4.57 -17.35
C GLU A 28 3.70 5.02 -17.25
N GLY A 29 3.41 6.20 -17.84
CA GLY A 29 2.07 6.79 -17.81
C GLY A 29 1.78 7.67 -16.59
N ASP A 30 2.74 7.88 -15.69
CA ASP A 30 2.57 8.84 -14.61
C ASP A 30 2.52 10.27 -15.17
N SER A 31 1.48 11.01 -14.77
CA SER A 31 1.23 12.35 -15.30
C SER A 31 1.79 13.41 -14.38
N ALA A 32 2.56 14.36 -14.91
CA ALA A 32 3.03 15.51 -14.14
C ALA A 32 1.89 16.38 -13.58
N MET A 33 0.68 16.32 -14.18
CA MET A 33 -0.49 17.08 -13.70
C MET A 33 -1.22 16.40 -12.53
N VAL A 34 -1.17 15.07 -12.46
CA VAL A 34 -1.78 14.28 -11.38
C VAL A 34 -0.78 13.19 -10.99
N PRO A 35 0.28 13.55 -10.26
CA PRO A 35 1.28 12.58 -9.87
C PRO A 35 0.70 11.59 -8.87
N THR A 36 0.88 10.31 -9.14
CA THR A 36 0.53 9.26 -8.21
C THR A 36 1.69 8.97 -7.25
N TYR A 37 1.36 8.57 -6.03
CA TYR A 37 2.39 8.23 -5.07
C TYR A 37 3.12 6.94 -5.48
N THR A 38 4.45 7.02 -5.56
CA THR A 38 5.33 5.87 -5.73
C THR A 38 6.36 5.91 -4.61
N GLY A 39 6.42 4.83 -3.81
CA GLY A 39 7.29 4.77 -2.65
C GLY A 39 6.90 3.69 -1.67
N ALA A 40 7.58 3.65 -0.53
CA ALA A 40 7.23 2.74 0.55
C ALA A 40 6.06 3.28 1.38
N ALA A 41 5.31 2.38 2.00
CA ALA A 41 4.29 2.72 2.98
C ALA A 41 4.29 1.71 4.13
N VAL A 42 3.99 2.21 5.31
CA VAL A 42 3.85 1.43 6.53
C VAL A 42 2.51 1.77 7.18
N TYR A 43 1.83 0.79 7.69
CA TYR A 43 0.64 0.97 8.50
C TYR A 43 0.81 0.30 9.85
N THR A 44 0.41 0.99 10.90
CA THR A 44 0.24 0.46 12.24
C THR A 44 -1.05 1.00 12.84
N GLU A 45 -1.64 0.32 13.81
CA GLU A 45 -2.86 0.82 14.48
C GLU A 45 -2.66 2.16 15.17
N LYS A 46 -1.46 2.39 15.71
CA LYS A 46 -1.12 3.61 16.44
C LYS A 46 -0.91 4.81 15.49
N ASP A 47 -0.04 4.64 14.50
CA ASP A 47 0.41 5.77 13.67
C ASP A 47 -0.31 5.82 12.31
N LYS A 48 -1.23 4.86 12.07
CA LYS A 48 -2.03 4.74 10.85
C LYS A 48 -1.15 4.64 9.60
N PHE A 49 -1.67 5.00 8.46
CA PHE A 49 -0.98 4.92 7.18
C PHE A 49 0.07 6.03 7.02
N GLN A 50 1.33 5.62 6.87
CA GLN A 50 2.47 6.51 6.69
C GLN A 50 3.15 6.26 5.35
N LYS A 51 3.23 7.28 4.52
CA LYS A 51 4.00 7.26 3.27
C LYS A 51 5.47 7.55 3.57
N VAL A 52 6.37 6.81 2.93
CA VAL A 52 7.81 6.97 3.07
C VAL A 52 8.41 7.18 1.67
N ALA A 53 8.57 8.43 1.27
CA ALA A 53 9.14 8.77 -0.02
C ALA A 53 10.61 8.31 -0.13
N PHE A 54 11.08 8.01 -1.33
CA PHE A 54 12.48 7.62 -1.54
C PHE A 54 13.46 8.68 -1.02
N SER A 55 13.15 9.97 -1.22
CA SER A 55 13.94 11.08 -0.69
C SER A 55 13.99 11.14 0.85
N ASP A 56 12.98 10.61 1.53
CA ASP A 56 12.99 10.50 2.99
C ASP A 56 13.83 9.31 3.45
N ILE A 57 13.80 8.20 2.70
CA ILE A 57 14.68 7.06 2.93
C ILE A 57 16.15 7.46 2.81
N GLU A 58 16.52 8.24 1.77
CA GLU A 58 17.89 8.78 1.59
C GLU A 58 18.35 9.63 2.78
N LYS A 59 17.43 10.43 3.34
CA LYS A 59 17.69 11.29 4.49
C LYS A 59 17.63 10.55 5.83
N GLY A 60 17.37 9.22 5.82
CA GLY A 60 17.22 8.40 7.01
C GLY A 60 16.00 8.74 7.86
N LYS A 61 14.98 9.38 7.28
CA LYS A 61 13.74 9.68 8.00
C LYS A 61 12.88 8.42 8.15
N VAL A 62 12.40 8.20 9.37
CA VAL A 62 11.56 7.06 9.74
C VAL A 62 10.28 7.59 10.37
N PRO A 63 9.22 7.91 9.57
CA PRO A 63 7.96 8.45 10.08
C PRO A 63 7.04 7.39 10.70
N TYR A 64 7.50 6.18 10.89
CA TYR A 64 6.76 5.03 11.41
C TYR A 64 7.49 4.40 12.60
N PRO A 65 6.79 3.67 13.49
CA PRO A 65 7.43 2.93 14.57
C PRO A 65 8.24 1.76 13.99
N LYS A 66 9.52 1.67 14.36
CA LYS A 66 10.38 0.56 13.89
C LYS A 66 9.90 -0.79 14.41
N ASN A 67 9.51 -0.84 15.67
CA ASN A 67 9.09 -2.08 16.34
C ASN A 67 7.58 -2.06 16.61
N GLY A 68 6.94 -3.19 16.42
CA GLY A 68 5.52 -3.38 16.68
C GLY A 68 5.12 -4.84 16.68
N SER A 69 3.83 -5.09 16.90
CA SER A 69 3.22 -6.41 16.79
C SER A 69 2.02 -6.42 15.84
N ASP A 70 1.74 -5.29 15.21
CA ASP A 70 0.63 -5.04 14.28
C ASP A 70 1.12 -4.37 13.00
N GLY A 71 0.24 -4.22 12.03
CA GLY A 71 0.49 -3.48 10.81
C GLY A 71 1.19 -4.26 9.69
N TRP A 72 1.53 -3.54 8.65
CA TRP A 72 2.16 -4.06 7.43
C TRP A 72 3.12 -3.04 6.82
N ILE A 73 3.97 -3.50 5.91
CA ILE A 73 4.88 -2.66 5.11
C ILE A 73 4.78 -3.06 3.65
N GLY A 74 4.79 -2.08 2.77
CA GLY A 74 4.67 -2.32 1.34
C GLY A 74 5.38 -1.29 0.48
N MET A 75 5.34 -1.56 -0.81
CA MET A 75 5.82 -0.69 -1.87
C MET A 75 4.66 -0.38 -2.81
N LEU A 76 4.33 0.90 -2.95
CA LEU A 76 3.23 1.38 -3.77
C LEU A 76 3.75 1.87 -5.11
N GLN A 77 2.96 1.65 -6.14
CA GLN A 77 3.26 2.08 -7.50
C GLN A 77 1.94 2.26 -8.23
N HIS A 78 1.62 3.47 -8.71
CA HIS A 78 0.47 3.82 -9.54
C HIS A 78 -0.80 2.97 -9.25
N TYR A 79 -0.99 1.84 -9.96
CA TYR A 79 -2.15 0.93 -9.81
C TYR A 79 -1.85 -0.35 -9.01
N PHE A 80 -0.60 -0.57 -8.60
CA PHE A 80 -0.16 -1.81 -7.99
C PHE A 80 0.44 -1.60 -6.60
N LEU A 81 0.27 -2.60 -5.77
CA LEU A 81 0.82 -2.68 -4.42
C LEU A 81 1.49 -4.03 -4.22
N GLY A 82 2.71 -3.99 -3.69
CA GLY A 82 3.31 -5.13 -3.01
C GLY A 82 3.33 -4.87 -1.51
N ALA A 83 2.82 -5.79 -0.69
CA ALA A 83 2.81 -5.61 0.76
C ALA A 83 3.07 -6.92 1.51
N TRP A 84 3.97 -6.88 2.48
CA TRP A 84 4.16 -7.94 3.46
C TRP A 84 3.13 -7.79 4.57
N LEU A 85 2.37 -8.87 4.81
CA LEU A 85 1.25 -8.90 5.74
C LEU A 85 1.54 -9.86 6.92
N PRO A 86 2.38 -9.45 7.88
CA PRO A 86 2.67 -10.29 9.05
C PRO A 86 1.40 -10.56 9.86
N LYS A 87 1.32 -11.76 10.45
CA LYS A 87 0.21 -12.12 11.33
C LYS A 87 0.13 -11.17 12.52
N GLN A 88 -1.05 -10.66 12.84
CA GLN A 88 -1.28 -9.78 13.98
C GLN A 88 -0.83 -10.45 15.30
N GLY A 89 -0.26 -9.64 16.19
CA GLY A 89 0.30 -10.11 17.46
C GLY A 89 1.72 -10.70 17.37
N THR A 90 2.30 -10.84 16.16
CA THR A 90 3.69 -11.30 16.01
C THR A 90 4.64 -10.11 16.11
N PRO A 91 5.65 -10.14 17.01
CA PRO A 91 6.69 -9.12 17.07
C PRO A 91 7.38 -8.95 15.73
N ARG A 92 7.64 -7.70 15.35
CA ARG A 92 8.27 -7.36 14.08
C ARG A 92 9.04 -6.05 14.16
N GLU A 93 10.04 -5.93 13.29
CA GLU A 93 10.74 -4.69 13.05
C GLU A 93 10.55 -4.27 11.58
N PHE A 94 10.01 -3.07 11.35
CA PHE A 94 9.91 -2.48 10.02
C PHE A 94 11.16 -1.69 9.70
N TYR A 95 11.59 -1.76 8.45
CA TYR A 95 12.71 -0.95 7.97
C TYR A 95 12.52 -0.50 6.54
N THR A 96 13.07 0.69 6.26
CA THR A 96 13.29 1.20 4.91
C THR A 96 14.74 1.62 4.81
N ARG A 97 15.40 1.29 3.72
CA ARG A 97 16.80 1.65 3.49
C ARG A 97 17.14 1.77 2.01
N GLN A 98 18.11 2.59 1.70
CA GLN A 98 18.76 2.56 0.42
C GLN A 98 19.70 1.35 0.35
N VAL A 99 19.72 0.65 -0.78
CA VAL A 99 20.63 -0.46 -1.06
C VAL A 99 21.51 -0.11 -2.27
N PRO A 100 22.59 -0.83 -2.52
CA PRO A 100 23.47 -0.55 -3.66
C PRO A 100 22.72 -0.42 -4.99
N GLN A 101 23.32 0.28 -5.95
CA GLN A 101 22.80 0.54 -7.30
C GLN A 101 21.59 1.51 -7.35
N GLY A 102 21.41 2.36 -6.34
CA GLY A 102 20.32 3.34 -6.33
C GLY A 102 18.94 2.72 -6.08
N LEU A 103 18.89 1.53 -5.49
CA LEU A 103 17.65 0.84 -5.14
C LEU A 103 17.22 1.16 -3.71
N TYR A 104 15.93 0.95 -3.43
CA TYR A 104 15.30 1.17 -2.13
C TYR A 104 14.60 -0.10 -1.68
N ALA A 105 14.87 -0.50 -0.45
CA ALA A 105 14.23 -1.65 0.19
C ALA A 105 13.23 -1.18 1.25
N ALA A 106 12.07 -1.80 1.27
CA ALA A 106 11.08 -1.73 2.32
C ALA A 106 10.79 -3.15 2.81
N GLY A 107 10.98 -3.40 4.10
CA GLY A 107 10.91 -4.75 4.60
C GLY A 107 10.58 -4.85 6.08
N VAL A 108 10.37 -6.09 6.49
CA VAL A 108 10.03 -6.47 7.86
C VAL A 108 10.92 -7.62 8.31
N ILE A 109 11.39 -7.55 9.55
CA ILE A 109 12.14 -8.60 10.24
C ILE A 109 11.21 -9.23 11.27
N ILE A 110 11.15 -10.56 11.27
CA ILE A 110 10.43 -11.33 12.30
C ILE A 110 11.36 -12.26 13.04
N PRO A 111 11.22 -12.40 14.38
CA PRO A 111 11.99 -13.35 15.13
C PRO A 111 11.51 -14.78 14.85
N GLY A 112 12.46 -15.68 14.67
CA GLY A 112 12.21 -17.12 14.53
C GLY A 112 12.35 -17.89 15.85
N GLY A 113 12.71 -17.17 16.93
CA GLY A 113 13.01 -17.76 18.22
C GLY A 113 14.42 -18.35 18.30
N THR A 114 14.74 -18.85 19.50
CA THR A 114 16.03 -19.50 19.77
C THR A 114 15.93 -20.98 19.40
N LEU A 115 16.74 -21.40 18.43
CA LEU A 115 16.80 -22.79 17.96
C LEU A 115 17.89 -23.55 18.71
N ALA A 116 17.52 -24.58 19.45
CA ALA A 116 18.45 -25.53 20.02
C ALA A 116 19.21 -26.30 18.94
N PRO A 117 20.36 -26.93 19.23
CA PRO A 117 21.04 -27.80 18.29
C PRO A 117 20.11 -28.87 17.72
N GLY A 118 20.08 -29.02 16.40
CA GLY A 118 19.21 -29.96 15.67
C GLY A 118 17.74 -29.51 15.53
N ALA A 119 17.33 -28.40 16.14
CA ALA A 119 15.96 -27.89 15.99
C ALA A 119 15.76 -27.14 14.67
N SER A 120 14.53 -27.24 14.14
CA SER A 120 14.10 -26.53 12.91
C SER A 120 12.90 -25.65 13.18
N THR A 121 12.79 -24.55 12.45
CA THR A 121 11.60 -23.67 12.42
C THR A 121 11.28 -23.26 11.01
N THR A 122 9.99 -23.03 10.72
CA THR A 122 9.54 -22.52 9.43
C THR A 122 9.02 -21.09 9.62
N LEU A 123 9.64 -20.15 8.94
CA LEU A 123 9.26 -18.75 8.94
C LEU A 123 8.57 -18.40 7.61
N ALA A 124 7.28 -18.12 7.67
CA ALA A 124 6.48 -17.77 6.51
C ALA A 124 5.84 -16.40 6.68
N MET A 125 5.76 -15.66 5.57
CA MET A 125 5.16 -14.34 5.52
C MET A 125 4.23 -14.25 4.32
N PRO A 126 2.95 -13.91 4.49
CA PRO A 126 2.06 -13.60 3.39
C PRO A 126 2.53 -12.34 2.65
N LEU A 127 2.57 -12.44 1.33
CA LEU A 127 2.81 -11.32 0.42
C LEU A 127 1.56 -11.09 -0.43
N TYR A 128 1.04 -9.88 -0.40
CA TYR A 128 0.14 -9.41 -1.43
C TYR A 128 0.94 -8.76 -2.55
N ALA A 129 0.69 -9.12 -3.78
CA ALA A 129 1.22 -8.46 -4.97
C ALA A 129 0.12 -8.40 -6.02
N GLY A 130 -0.43 -7.23 -6.27
CA GLY A 130 -1.58 -7.09 -7.16
C GLY A 130 -2.09 -5.67 -7.29
N PRO A 131 -3.23 -5.48 -8.00
CA PRO A 131 -3.83 -4.18 -8.20
C PRO A 131 -4.39 -3.60 -6.90
N GLN A 132 -4.46 -2.28 -6.84
CA GLN A 132 -5.02 -1.54 -5.71
C GLN A 132 -6.56 -1.55 -5.75
N GLU A 133 -7.17 -2.72 -5.54
CA GLU A 133 -8.63 -2.87 -5.45
C GLU A 133 -9.08 -2.68 -3.99
N GLN A 134 -9.73 -1.55 -3.71
CA GLN A 134 -10.05 -1.10 -2.36
C GLN A 134 -10.78 -2.16 -1.51
N GLU A 135 -11.80 -2.81 -2.06
CA GLU A 135 -12.59 -3.84 -1.35
C GLU A 135 -11.73 -5.06 -0.99
N LYS A 136 -10.89 -5.51 -1.93
CA LYS A 136 -9.97 -6.64 -1.67
C LYS A 136 -8.93 -6.29 -0.61
N LEU A 137 -8.36 -5.09 -0.70
CA LEU A 137 -7.35 -4.63 0.23
C LEU A 137 -7.91 -4.50 1.65
N ALA A 138 -9.12 -3.94 1.80
CA ALA A 138 -9.80 -3.84 3.09
C ALA A 138 -10.05 -5.21 3.75
N ALA A 139 -10.34 -6.25 2.94
CA ALA A 139 -10.55 -7.61 3.43
C ALA A 139 -9.25 -8.34 3.83
N LEU A 140 -8.09 -7.93 3.30
CA LEU A 140 -6.81 -8.59 3.52
C LEU A 140 -6.13 -8.16 4.83
N ALA A 141 -6.11 -6.85 5.10
CA ALA A 141 -5.48 -6.34 6.32
C ALA A 141 -6.04 -4.95 6.68
N PRO A 142 -6.09 -4.61 7.98
CA PRO A 142 -6.51 -3.28 8.43
C PRO A 142 -5.68 -2.17 7.79
N GLY A 143 -6.37 -1.16 7.24
CA GLY A 143 -5.72 0.01 6.64
C GLY A 143 -4.97 -0.25 5.33
N LEU A 144 -5.05 -1.44 4.74
CA LEU A 144 -4.42 -1.73 3.45
C LEU A 144 -5.17 -1.04 2.29
N ASP A 145 -6.46 -0.80 2.45
CA ASP A 145 -7.31 0.00 1.56
C ASP A 145 -6.87 1.46 1.45
N LEU A 146 -6.18 1.99 2.48
CA LEU A 146 -5.61 3.34 2.47
C LEU A 146 -4.43 3.48 1.48
N ALA A 147 -3.92 2.38 0.95
CA ALA A 147 -2.95 2.38 -0.14
C ALA A 147 -3.52 2.94 -1.45
N VAL A 148 -4.86 2.88 -1.62
CA VAL A 148 -5.55 3.48 -2.77
C VAL A 148 -5.55 5.00 -2.60
N ASP A 149 -4.70 5.67 -3.37
CA ASP A 149 -4.46 7.10 -3.25
C ASP A 149 -5.06 7.87 -4.43
N TYR A 150 -6.12 8.60 -4.19
CA TYR A 150 -6.72 9.53 -5.17
C TYR A 150 -6.03 10.91 -5.17
N GLY A 151 -4.92 11.06 -4.43
CA GLY A 151 -4.20 12.32 -4.26
C GLY A 151 -5.06 13.42 -3.63
N TRP A 152 -4.79 14.67 -3.97
CA TRP A 152 -5.51 15.82 -3.45
C TRP A 152 -6.99 15.88 -3.89
N LEU A 153 -7.33 15.20 -4.98
CA LEU A 153 -8.70 15.11 -5.50
C LEU A 153 -9.58 14.10 -4.74
N THR A 154 -9.08 13.42 -3.71
CA THR A 154 -9.81 12.41 -2.94
C THR A 154 -11.18 12.90 -2.47
N VAL A 155 -11.28 14.18 -2.05
CA VAL A 155 -12.54 14.78 -1.57
C VAL A 155 -13.64 14.75 -2.64
N ILE A 156 -13.27 14.81 -3.91
CA ILE A 156 -14.21 14.78 -5.04
C ILE A 156 -14.28 13.37 -5.65
N ALA A 157 -13.13 12.73 -5.85
CA ALA A 157 -13.03 11.45 -6.53
C ALA A 157 -13.70 10.31 -5.75
N ALA A 158 -13.50 10.24 -4.43
CA ALA A 158 -14.07 9.17 -3.62
C ALA A 158 -15.60 9.16 -3.60
N PRO A 159 -16.32 10.30 -3.39
CA PRO A 159 -17.79 10.33 -3.50
C PRO A 159 -18.30 9.98 -4.89
N LEU A 160 -17.62 10.48 -5.95
CA LEU A 160 -18.01 10.17 -7.32
C LEU A 160 -17.84 8.68 -7.63
N PHE A 161 -16.75 8.08 -7.17
CA PHE A 161 -16.52 6.65 -7.35
C PHE A 161 -17.54 5.80 -6.58
N TRP A 162 -17.90 6.22 -5.35
CA TRP A 162 -18.96 5.57 -4.58
C TRP A 162 -20.32 5.61 -5.32
N VAL A 163 -20.72 6.75 -5.87
CA VAL A 163 -21.95 6.86 -6.66
C VAL A 163 -21.87 6.00 -7.92
N LEU A 164 -20.71 5.97 -8.58
CA LEU A 164 -20.49 5.13 -9.74
C LEU A 164 -20.63 3.63 -9.43
N GLN A 165 -20.04 3.16 -8.32
CA GLN A 165 -20.20 1.78 -7.85
C GLN A 165 -21.66 1.45 -7.52
N TRP A 166 -22.38 2.38 -6.88
CA TRP A 166 -23.79 2.20 -6.57
C TRP A 166 -24.64 2.04 -7.85
N ILE A 167 -24.42 2.88 -8.89
CA ILE A 167 -25.09 2.75 -10.18
C ILE A 167 -24.70 1.44 -10.87
N TYR A 168 -23.41 1.06 -10.81
CA TYR A 168 -22.93 -0.21 -11.35
C TYR A 168 -23.64 -1.42 -10.70
N GLY A 169 -23.88 -1.38 -9.40
CA GLY A 169 -24.61 -2.44 -8.67
C GLY A 169 -26.03 -2.69 -9.25
N TRP A 170 -26.66 -1.70 -9.87
CA TRP A 170 -27.97 -1.81 -10.50
C TRP A 170 -27.90 -2.20 -11.98
N THR A 171 -26.90 -1.67 -12.67
CA THR A 171 -26.80 -1.82 -14.15
C THR A 171 -25.97 -3.04 -14.57
N GLY A 172 -25.08 -3.51 -13.70
CA GLY A 172 -24.11 -4.57 -14.00
C GLY A 172 -23.12 -4.22 -15.12
N ASN A 173 -23.10 -2.95 -15.56
CA ASN A 173 -22.28 -2.51 -16.69
C ASN A 173 -21.63 -1.15 -16.41
N TRP A 174 -20.30 -1.12 -16.38
CA TRP A 174 -19.52 0.10 -16.11
C TRP A 174 -19.76 1.20 -17.14
N GLY A 175 -19.92 0.88 -18.44
CA GLY A 175 -20.18 1.86 -19.47
C GLY A 175 -21.51 2.58 -19.28
N VAL A 176 -22.57 1.83 -18.95
CA VAL A 176 -23.89 2.41 -18.64
C VAL A 176 -23.81 3.25 -17.36
N ALA A 177 -23.13 2.78 -16.33
CA ALA A 177 -22.96 3.51 -15.08
C ALA A 177 -22.26 4.86 -15.30
N ILE A 178 -21.20 4.91 -16.13
CA ILE A 178 -20.48 6.14 -16.48
C ILE A 178 -21.40 7.11 -17.21
N ILE A 179 -22.20 6.64 -18.18
CA ILE A 179 -23.14 7.49 -18.94
C ILE A 179 -24.17 8.11 -17.99
N ILE A 180 -24.78 7.30 -17.12
CA ILE A 180 -25.77 7.77 -16.14
C ILE A 180 -25.14 8.82 -15.21
N LEU A 181 -23.97 8.52 -14.61
CA LEU A 181 -23.27 9.46 -13.75
C LEU A 181 -22.96 10.78 -14.46
N THR A 182 -22.50 10.70 -15.71
CA THR A 182 -22.20 11.90 -16.52
C THR A 182 -23.43 12.76 -16.73
N ILE A 183 -24.60 12.16 -17.00
CA ILE A 183 -25.87 12.87 -17.13
C ILE A 183 -26.22 13.59 -15.82
N PHE A 184 -26.12 12.89 -14.68
CA PHE A 184 -26.39 13.50 -13.38
C PHE A 184 -25.47 14.69 -13.09
N ILE A 185 -24.17 14.55 -13.33
CA ILE A 185 -23.21 15.64 -13.14
C ILE A 185 -23.55 16.84 -14.03
N LYS A 186 -23.87 16.61 -15.32
CA LYS A 186 -24.26 17.68 -16.24
C LYS A 186 -25.54 18.38 -15.82
N LEU A 187 -26.55 17.64 -15.35
CA LEU A 187 -27.77 18.22 -14.84
C LEU A 187 -27.55 19.05 -13.57
N ALA A 188 -26.72 18.55 -12.64
CA ALA A 188 -26.38 19.28 -11.40
C ALA A 188 -25.67 20.61 -11.68
N PHE A 189 -24.75 20.61 -12.64
CA PHE A 189 -23.99 21.82 -13.05
C PHE A 189 -24.66 22.66 -14.13
N TYR A 190 -25.82 22.24 -14.64
CA TYR A 190 -26.54 22.97 -15.71
C TYR A 190 -26.82 24.44 -15.36
N PRO A 191 -27.34 24.79 -14.15
CA PRO A 191 -27.62 26.19 -13.84
C PRO A 191 -26.35 27.04 -13.81
N LEU A 192 -25.23 26.49 -13.38
CA LEU A 192 -23.94 27.17 -13.35
C LEU A 192 -23.42 27.45 -14.78
N SER A 193 -23.49 26.42 -15.62
CA SER A 193 -23.14 26.55 -17.06
C SER A 193 -24.02 27.55 -17.77
N ALA A 194 -25.35 27.50 -17.55
CA ALA A 194 -26.29 28.45 -18.16
C ALA A 194 -26.06 29.90 -17.71
N ALA A 195 -25.69 30.12 -16.44
CA ALA A 195 -25.33 31.45 -15.94
C ALA A 195 -24.05 31.99 -16.60
N SER A 196 -23.03 31.14 -16.78
CA SER A 196 -21.79 31.52 -17.47
C SER A 196 -22.00 31.91 -18.91
N TYR A 197 -22.86 31.19 -19.65
CA TYR A 197 -23.20 31.53 -21.05
C TYR A 197 -24.00 32.83 -21.19
N ARG A 198 -24.78 33.21 -20.16
CA ARG A 198 -25.54 34.48 -20.17
C ARG A 198 -24.69 35.71 -19.87
N SER A 199 -23.53 35.51 -19.25
CA SER A 199 -22.60 36.59 -18.85
C SER A 199 -21.55 36.90 -19.92
N MET A 200 -21.48 36.11 -20.99
CA MET A 200 -20.72 36.40 -22.22
C MET A 200 -21.56 37.10 -23.25
#